data_3ec3ffe0331c4055d551c5f8629fcf26
#
_entry.id   3ec3ffe0331c4055d551c5f8629fcf26
#
_cell.length_a   1.000
_cell.length_b   1.000
_cell.length_c   1.000
_cell.angle_alpha   90.00
_cell.angle_beta   90.00
_cell.angle_gamma   90.00
#
_symmetry.space_group_name_H-M   'P 1'
#
loop_
_entity.id
_entity.type
_entity.pdbx_description
1 polymer ?
#
loop_
_entity_poly.entity_id
_entity_poly.type
_entity_poly.pdbx_seq_one_letter_code
_entity_poly.pdbx_strand_id
1 'polypeptide(L)'
;MSMKIKKGDTVKVIAGKDKDKTGKVVSVDVKNNRVVVEGVNMITKHEKPSMSNQEGGIVNKEAPIDESNVMLVVKGVPTRVGIKVEMVEKNGKTKAVRTRVAKAKELNGAVID
;
A
#
# COMPACT_ATOMS: atom_id res chain seq x y z
N MET A 1 -2.47 -8.34 -12.85
CA MET A 1 -1.44 -7.33 -12.57
C MET A 1 -1.05 -7.39 -11.10
N SER A 2 0.22 -7.50 -10.78
CA SER A 2 0.66 -7.59 -9.38
C SER A 2 0.72 -6.20 -8.75
N MET A 3 0.24 -6.10 -7.53
CA MET A 3 0.27 -4.88 -6.73
C MET A 3 1.70 -4.59 -6.29
N LYS A 4 2.16 -3.36 -6.48
CA LYS A 4 3.51 -2.93 -6.09
C LYS A 4 3.60 -2.44 -4.65
N ILE A 5 2.46 -2.23 -4.00
CA ILE A 5 2.36 -1.81 -2.61
C ILE A 5 1.90 -3.00 -1.78
N LYS A 6 2.50 -3.20 -0.63
CA LYS A 6 2.21 -4.32 0.26
C LYS A 6 1.74 -3.85 1.63
N LYS A 7 1.06 -4.73 2.35
CA LYS A 7 0.68 -4.49 3.73
C LYS A 7 1.93 -4.19 4.58
N GLY A 8 1.83 -3.16 5.39
CA GLY A 8 2.94 -2.71 6.23
C GLY A 8 3.81 -1.62 5.61
N ASP A 9 3.63 -1.33 4.33
CA ASP A 9 4.36 -0.24 3.67
C ASP A 9 3.87 1.11 4.17
N THR A 10 4.79 2.09 4.21
CA THR A 10 4.42 3.48 4.45
C THR A 10 4.19 4.15 3.10
N VAL A 11 3.05 4.81 2.96
CA VAL A 11 2.69 5.48 1.71
C VAL A 11 2.26 6.92 1.98
N LYS A 12 2.36 7.75 0.93
CA LYS A 12 1.88 9.13 0.94
C LYS A 12 0.76 9.26 -0.07
N VAL A 13 -0.33 9.90 0.34
CA VAL A 13 -1.47 10.18 -0.56
C VAL A 13 -1.09 11.35 -1.46
N ILE A 14 -1.23 11.17 -2.77
CA ILE A 14 -0.82 12.17 -3.75
C ILE A 14 -1.99 12.87 -4.44
N ALA A 15 -3.23 12.41 -4.19
CA ALA A 15 -4.41 12.99 -4.80
C ALA A 15 -5.62 12.82 -3.90
N GLY A 16 -6.62 13.68 -4.05
CA GLY A 16 -7.87 13.63 -3.31
C GLY A 16 -7.86 14.48 -2.05
N LYS A 17 -8.89 14.29 -1.21
CA LYS A 17 -9.09 15.09 0.01
C LYS A 17 -7.98 14.92 1.05
N ASP A 18 -7.30 13.79 1.05
CA ASP A 18 -6.24 13.47 2.01
C ASP A 18 -4.84 13.66 1.43
N LYS A 19 -4.72 14.41 0.34
CA LYS A 19 -3.43 14.70 -0.28
C LYS A 19 -2.40 15.15 0.74
N ASP A 20 -1.19 14.62 0.62
CA ASP A 20 -0.02 14.88 1.48
C ASP A 20 -0.05 14.17 2.83
N LYS A 21 -1.09 13.41 3.14
CA LYS A 21 -1.09 12.57 4.33
C LYS A 21 -0.25 11.32 4.10
N THR A 22 0.45 10.90 5.13
CA THR A 22 1.20 9.65 5.12
C THR A 22 0.58 8.67 6.11
N GLY A 23 0.72 7.40 5.83
CA GLY A 23 0.21 6.37 6.70
C GLY A 23 0.72 5.00 6.31
N LYS A 24 0.43 4.03 7.17
CA LYS A 24 0.84 2.65 6.97
C LYS A 24 -0.29 1.86 6.30
N VAL A 25 0.05 1.04 5.32
CA VAL A 25 -0.92 0.18 4.64
C VAL A 25 -1.40 -0.91 5.58
N VAL A 26 -2.69 -0.93 5.85
CA VAL A 26 -3.34 -1.91 6.74
C VAL A 26 -3.74 -3.15 5.96
N SER A 27 -4.24 -2.97 4.76
CA SER A 27 -4.62 -4.10 3.89
C SER A 27 -4.52 -3.71 2.43
N VAL A 28 -4.47 -4.73 1.57
CA VAL A 28 -4.32 -4.56 0.13
C VAL A 28 -5.37 -5.42 -0.57
N ASP A 29 -6.10 -4.80 -1.49
CA ASP A 29 -7.03 -5.51 -2.39
C ASP A 29 -6.42 -5.56 -3.79
N VAL A 30 -5.73 -6.64 -4.08
CA VAL A 30 -5.04 -6.81 -5.36
C VAL A 30 -6.01 -6.88 -6.52
N LYS A 31 -7.16 -7.49 -6.31
CA LYS A 31 -8.17 -7.67 -7.35
C LYS A 31 -8.71 -6.34 -7.88
N ASN A 32 -8.93 -5.37 -7.00
CA ASN A 32 -9.49 -4.07 -7.35
C ASN A 32 -8.44 -2.95 -7.39
N ASN A 33 -7.17 -3.27 -7.18
CA ASN A 33 -6.06 -2.31 -7.14
C ASN A 33 -6.30 -1.20 -6.12
N ARG A 34 -6.75 -1.58 -4.92
CA ARG A 34 -7.03 -0.64 -3.83
C ARG A 34 -6.25 -1.00 -2.59
N VAL A 35 -5.98 0.01 -1.79
CA VAL A 35 -5.28 -0.16 -0.51
C VAL A 35 -6.03 0.58 0.58
N VAL A 36 -5.95 0.05 1.80
CA VAL A 36 -6.47 0.70 2.99
C VAL A 36 -5.28 1.22 3.77
N VAL A 37 -5.26 2.53 4.03
CA VAL A 37 -4.15 3.20 4.71
C VAL A 37 -4.65 3.73 6.05
N GLU A 38 -3.90 3.45 7.10
CA GLU A 38 -4.24 3.88 8.46
C GLU A 38 -4.41 5.40 8.55
N GLY A 39 -5.55 5.84 9.08
CA GLY A 39 -5.85 7.25 9.26
C GLY A 39 -6.17 8.04 8.00
N VAL A 40 -6.25 7.36 6.85
CA VAL A 40 -6.49 8.00 5.54
C VAL A 40 -7.83 7.55 4.98
N ASN A 41 -8.52 8.47 4.30
CA ASN A 41 -9.84 8.24 3.68
C ASN A 41 -10.86 7.73 4.70
N MET A 42 -10.89 8.39 5.85
CA MET A 42 -11.82 8.05 6.93
C MET A 42 -13.25 8.31 6.52
N ILE A 43 -14.10 7.33 6.75
CA ILE A 43 -15.55 7.45 6.53
C ILE A 43 -16.28 7.13 7.85
N THR A 44 -17.46 7.73 7.98
CA THR A 44 -18.35 7.43 9.09
C THR A 44 -19.41 6.46 8.61
N LYS A 45 -19.54 5.33 9.28
CA LYS A 45 -20.52 4.31 8.92
C LYS A 45 -21.45 4.04 10.08
N HIS A 46 -22.76 4.01 9.81
CA HIS A 46 -23.74 3.56 10.77
C HIS A 46 -23.82 2.04 10.73
N GLU A 47 -23.52 1.40 11.86
CA GLU A 47 -23.63 -0.04 11.98
C GLU A 47 -24.92 -0.42 12.70
N LYS A 48 -25.62 -1.42 12.17
CA LYS A 48 -26.81 -1.98 12.81
C LYS A 48 -26.39 -2.88 13.96
N PRO A 49 -27.19 -2.97 15.04
CA PRO A 49 -26.94 -3.96 16.09
C PRO A 49 -26.87 -5.36 15.50
N SER A 50 -25.93 -6.15 15.99
CA SER A 50 -25.72 -7.53 15.56
C SER A 50 -25.26 -8.38 16.73
N MET A 51 -25.10 -9.68 16.51
CA MET A 51 -24.60 -10.59 17.54
C MET A 51 -23.21 -10.18 18.05
N SER A 52 -22.39 -9.63 17.18
CA SER A 52 -21.04 -9.17 17.51
C SER A 52 -20.99 -7.71 17.99
N ASN A 53 -22.01 -6.92 17.68
CA ASN A 53 -22.10 -5.51 18.08
C ASN A 53 -23.56 -5.19 18.41
N GLN A 54 -23.96 -5.50 19.61
CA GLN A 54 -25.36 -5.39 20.04
C GLN A 54 -25.84 -3.94 20.20
N GLU A 55 -24.92 -3.02 20.44
CA GLU A 55 -25.29 -1.62 20.60
C GLU A 55 -25.44 -0.88 19.28
N GLY A 56 -24.79 -1.39 18.22
CA GLY A 56 -24.74 -0.68 16.96
C GLY A 56 -23.96 0.61 17.08
N GLY A 57 -24.24 1.58 16.21
CA GLY A 57 -23.72 2.92 16.35
C GLY A 57 -22.96 3.43 15.16
N ILE A 58 -22.21 4.52 15.37
CA ILE A 58 -21.43 5.20 14.36
C ILE A 58 -19.96 4.75 14.52
N VAL A 59 -19.40 4.21 13.42
CA VAL A 59 -18.02 3.72 13.40
C VAL A 59 -17.24 4.48 12.34
N ASN A 60 -16.07 4.97 12.71
CA ASN A 60 -15.13 5.57 11.77
C ASN A 60 -14.18 4.50 11.26
N LYS A 61 -14.15 4.33 9.95
CA LYS A 61 -13.29 3.34 9.29
C LYS A 61 -12.53 3.96 8.14
N GLU A 62 -11.36 3.42 7.87
CA GLU A 62 -10.61 3.76 6.67
C GLU A 62 -11.28 3.07 5.47
N ALA A 63 -11.65 3.85 4.45
CA ALA A 63 -12.14 3.30 3.20
C ALA A 63 -10.97 3.00 2.24
N PRO A 64 -11.10 2.00 1.36
CA PRO A 64 -10.06 1.74 0.38
C PRO A 64 -9.86 2.91 -0.56
N ILE A 65 -8.60 3.13 -0.95
CA ILE A 65 -8.25 4.12 -1.97
C ILE A 65 -7.51 3.43 -3.11
N ASP A 66 -7.62 4.01 -4.30
CA ASP A 66 -6.96 3.48 -5.47
C ASP A 66 -5.44 3.53 -5.31
N GLU A 67 -4.75 2.48 -5.71
CA GLU A 67 -3.29 2.39 -5.64
C GLU A 67 -2.60 3.57 -6.35
N SER A 68 -3.17 4.05 -7.44
CA SER A 68 -2.62 5.16 -8.20
C SER A 68 -2.61 6.49 -7.43
N ASN A 69 -3.39 6.58 -6.35
CA ASN A 69 -3.50 7.78 -5.53
C ASN A 69 -2.49 7.81 -4.37
N VAL A 70 -1.63 6.83 -4.27
CA VAL A 70 -0.60 6.76 -3.23
C VAL A 70 0.76 6.46 -3.84
N MET A 71 1.80 6.90 -3.15
CA MET A 71 3.19 6.58 -3.49
C MET A 71 3.86 5.96 -2.27
N LEU A 72 4.69 4.95 -2.51
CA LEU A 72 5.50 4.35 -1.46
C LEU A 72 6.51 5.37 -0.93
N VAL A 73 6.68 5.43 0.38
CA VAL A 73 7.69 6.27 1.02
C VAL A 73 8.87 5.40 1.43
N VAL A 74 10.04 5.70 0.89
CA VAL A 74 11.28 5.02 1.24
C VAL A 74 12.25 6.06 1.77
N LYS A 75 12.77 5.84 2.97
CA LYS A 75 13.70 6.78 3.64
C LYS A 75 13.18 8.21 3.65
N GLY A 76 11.86 8.37 3.85
CA GLY A 76 11.21 9.69 3.87
C GLY A 76 10.94 10.30 2.51
N VAL A 77 11.25 9.62 1.41
CA VAL A 77 11.07 10.12 0.04
C VAL A 77 9.94 9.35 -0.65
N PRO A 78 8.89 10.05 -1.15
CA PRO A 78 7.87 9.40 -1.97
C PRO A 78 8.46 8.94 -3.29
N THR A 79 8.19 7.71 -3.68
CA THR A 79 8.74 7.12 -4.89
C THR A 79 7.74 6.18 -5.56
N ARG A 80 7.85 6.07 -6.87
CA ARG A 80 7.20 4.98 -7.61
C ARG A 80 8.01 3.71 -7.42
N VAL A 81 7.33 2.59 -7.51
CA VAL A 81 7.94 1.28 -7.32
C VAL A 81 8.21 0.64 -8.68
N GLY A 82 9.44 0.23 -8.91
CA GLY A 82 9.82 -0.58 -10.05
C GLY A 82 10.09 -2.01 -9.61
N ILE A 83 10.04 -2.93 -10.55
CA ILE A 83 10.36 -4.34 -10.28
C ILE A 83 11.64 -4.69 -11.02
N LYS A 84 12.64 -5.14 -10.26
CA LYS A 84 13.89 -5.66 -10.81
C LYS A 84 13.81 -7.17 -10.80
N VAL A 85 14.05 -7.79 -11.95
CA VAL A 85 14.05 -9.25 -12.08
C VAL A 85 15.49 -9.70 -12.22
N GLU A 86 15.92 -10.58 -11.34
CA GLU A 86 17.24 -11.19 -11.39
C GLU A 86 17.11 -12.70 -11.53
N MET A 87 17.96 -13.29 -12.34
CA MET A 87 18.04 -14.72 -12.48
C MET A 87 19.09 -15.24 -11.50
N VAL A 88 18.66 -16.06 -10.57
CA VAL A 88 19.52 -16.62 -9.54
C VAL A 88 19.59 -18.12 -9.72
N GLU A 89 20.80 -18.66 -9.79
CA GLU A 89 21.02 -20.10 -9.84
C GLU A 89 21.12 -20.64 -8.42
N LYS A 90 20.28 -21.62 -8.11
CA LYS A 90 20.29 -22.27 -6.81
C LYS A 90 20.05 -23.78 -6.99
N ASN A 91 20.95 -24.59 -6.45
CA ASN A 91 20.86 -26.06 -6.53
C ASN A 91 20.74 -26.56 -7.98
N GLY A 92 21.47 -25.94 -8.91
CA GLY A 92 21.45 -26.32 -10.32
C GLY A 92 20.23 -25.88 -11.09
N LYS A 93 19.33 -25.10 -10.47
CA LYS A 93 18.13 -24.56 -11.11
C LYS A 93 18.18 -23.05 -11.15
N THR A 94 17.81 -22.48 -12.29
CA THR A 94 17.71 -21.04 -12.46
C THR A 94 16.32 -20.57 -12.05
N LYS A 95 16.26 -19.59 -11.15
CA LYS A 95 15.00 -19.06 -10.64
C LYS A 95 14.98 -17.55 -10.79
N ALA A 96 13.84 -17.01 -11.29
CA ALA A 96 13.64 -15.58 -11.35
C ALA A 96 13.27 -15.03 -9.98
N VAL A 97 14.00 -14.02 -9.53
CA VAL A 97 13.71 -13.32 -8.27
C VAL A 97 13.29 -11.90 -8.61
N ARG A 98 12.11 -11.50 -8.12
CA ARG A 98 11.58 -10.15 -8.31
C ARG A 98 11.81 -9.34 -7.06
N THR A 99 12.39 -8.16 -7.22
CA THR A 99 12.70 -7.26 -6.12
C THR A 99 12.08 -5.90 -6.41
N ARG A 100 11.42 -5.31 -5.41
CA ARG A 100 10.91 -3.95 -5.54
C ARG A 100 12.07 -2.96 -5.38
N VAL A 101 12.12 -1.98 -6.26
CA VAL A 101 13.14 -0.93 -6.22
C VAL A 101 12.47 0.43 -6.29
N ALA A 102 13.08 1.42 -5.64
CA ALA A 102 12.61 2.80 -5.65
C ALA A 102 13.05 3.49 -6.94
N LYS A 103 12.09 4.10 -7.64
CA LYS A 103 12.38 4.83 -8.88
C LYS A 103 12.74 6.29 -8.67
N ALA A 104 12.50 6.86 -7.48
CA ALA A 104 12.83 8.25 -7.21
C ALA A 104 14.32 8.49 -7.37
N LYS A 105 14.67 9.60 -8.01
CA LYS A 105 16.04 9.94 -8.34
C LYS A 105 16.92 10.02 -7.09
N GLU A 106 16.38 10.54 -6.00
CA GLU A 106 17.08 10.69 -4.72
C GLU A 106 17.41 9.35 -4.07
N LEU A 107 16.72 8.31 -4.45
CA LEU A 107 16.93 6.97 -3.89
C LEU A 107 17.82 6.09 -4.76
N ASN A 108 18.14 6.56 -5.97
CA ASN A 108 19.10 5.94 -6.88
C ASN A 108 18.92 4.42 -7.06
N GLY A 109 17.66 3.99 -7.21
CA GLY A 109 17.36 2.58 -7.42
C GLY A 109 17.47 1.72 -6.17
N ALA A 110 17.33 2.31 -4.99
CA ALA A 110 17.43 1.58 -3.73
C ALA A 110 16.45 0.39 -3.69
N VAL A 111 16.93 -0.73 -3.19
CA VAL A 111 16.12 -1.93 -3.03
C VAL A 111 15.14 -1.73 -1.87
N ILE A 112 13.87 -2.03 -2.11
CA ILE A 112 12.82 -1.95 -1.10
C ILE A 112 12.73 -3.28 -0.33
N ASP A 113 12.63 -4.37 -1.08
CA ASP A 113 12.64 -5.73 -0.50
C ASP A 113 12.93 -6.81 -1.54
#